data_eac9b0ac0462b2729f8aa6c13bc4c09c
#
_entry.id   eac9b0ac0462b2729f8aa6c13bc4c09c
#
_cell.length_a   1.000
_cell.length_b   1.000
_cell.length_c   1.000
_cell.angle_alpha   90.00
_cell.angle_beta   90.00
_cell.angle_gamma   90.00
#
_symmetry.space_group_name_H-M   'P 1'
#
loop_
_entity.id
_entity.type
_entity.pdbx_description
1 polymer ?
#
loop_
_entity_poly.entity_id
_entity_poly.type
_entity_poly.pdbx_seq_one_letter_code
_entity_poly.pdbx_strand_id
1 'polypeptide(L)'
;MKDVIALYNKKRSVFASGAAPYIPCAPAQDKTAPAQKMRPLALVIPACAEYPDILDTFDSIERSIKRAYGESGRTPNAEGCTVICIVNNHTNASSEIKENNRTLIKAAVQRGITVLDACSKGYELSEKEGVGTARRIGMDYALKNGAEVIACMDADTLVSSEYVCALYDFRLQCADILAKGKFPPAGAITGFTHQKAPDSDIQKAIDSYEFFIKEHSARLFKTKTPFYPYALGPSIVCSAWGYAASGGMPKLLSGEDFYFLQSLIKLNIQHAATAGQSTAAAAGQTDAPPFVFPELNCTVHPQARLSQRTLFGTGQKLGALVEASALVGGSGKGLSAHVGGQAAGQAAEAAAFSGREGRIQKEALLYPDFVYERIKDFIALFYAASDKADKVETFLSDCKFALPDVYDFLERERFPAVWEKMCLQNRKDRIGLERAFHIWFDGLKILRLIHFLTRA
;
A
#
# COMPACT_ATOMS: atom_id res chain seq x y z
N MET A 1 5.00 -22.01 8.33
CA MET A 1 4.04 -20.94 8.03
C MET A 1 2.82 -20.94 8.94
N LYS A 2 2.16 -22.08 9.15
CA LYS A 2 1.06 -22.18 10.15
C LYS A 2 1.49 -21.67 11.52
N ASP A 3 2.72 -21.97 11.94
CA ASP A 3 3.26 -21.50 13.22
C ASP A 3 3.43 -19.97 13.28
N VAL A 4 3.78 -19.32 12.15
CA VAL A 4 3.88 -17.85 12.07
C VAL A 4 2.52 -17.21 12.28
N ILE A 5 1.47 -17.75 11.61
CA ILE A 5 0.09 -17.26 11.75
C ILE A 5 -0.41 -17.50 13.18
N ALA A 6 -0.17 -18.70 13.74
CA ALA A 6 -0.56 -19.01 15.11
C ALA A 6 0.13 -18.10 16.13
N LEU A 7 1.43 -17.84 15.96
CA LEU A 7 2.21 -16.94 16.81
C LEU A 7 1.73 -15.49 16.71
N TYR A 8 1.43 -15.03 15.48
CA TYR A 8 0.85 -13.71 15.25
C TYR A 8 -0.48 -13.56 15.98
N ASN A 9 -1.42 -14.48 15.76
CA ASN A 9 -2.73 -14.46 16.41
C ASN A 9 -2.62 -14.45 17.95
N LYS A 10 -1.64 -15.17 18.51
CA LYS A 10 -1.42 -15.24 19.96
C LYS A 10 -0.80 -13.97 20.55
N LYS A 11 0.10 -13.29 19.82
CA LYS A 11 0.95 -12.24 20.40
C LYS A 11 0.71 -10.84 19.85
N ARG A 12 0.26 -10.70 18.61
CA ARG A 12 0.26 -9.41 17.89
C ARG A 12 -1.11 -8.99 17.37
N SER A 13 -2.00 -9.94 17.11
CA SER A 13 -3.36 -9.65 16.68
C SER A 13 -4.10 -8.78 17.71
N VAL A 14 -5.03 -7.96 17.26
CA VAL A 14 -5.94 -7.21 18.15
C VAL A 14 -6.77 -8.12 19.06
N PHE A 15 -6.87 -9.41 18.73
CA PHE A 15 -7.56 -10.43 19.52
C PHE A 15 -6.66 -11.16 20.52
N ALA A 16 -5.38 -10.85 20.59
CA ALA A 16 -4.44 -11.55 21.48
C ALA A 16 -4.80 -11.39 22.96
N SER A 17 -5.48 -10.30 23.34
CA SER A 17 -5.99 -10.06 24.70
C SER A 17 -7.28 -10.80 25.03
N GLY A 18 -7.90 -11.49 24.08
CA GLY A 18 -9.19 -12.17 24.24
C GLY A 18 -10.41 -11.28 24.05
N ALA A 19 -10.28 -9.96 24.11
CA ALA A 19 -11.36 -9.01 23.84
C ALA A 19 -11.46 -8.68 22.34
N ALA A 20 -12.69 -8.56 21.83
CA ALA A 20 -12.92 -8.07 20.48
C ALA A 20 -13.02 -6.53 20.50
N PRO A 21 -12.27 -5.82 19.64
CA PRO A 21 -12.34 -4.36 19.55
C PRO A 21 -13.52 -3.87 18.69
N TYR A 22 -14.57 -4.65 18.56
CA TYR A 22 -15.76 -4.38 17.75
C TYR A 22 -16.94 -5.23 18.20
N ILE A 23 -18.15 -4.84 17.77
CA ILE A 23 -19.38 -5.65 17.89
C ILE A 23 -19.63 -6.31 16.52
N PRO A 24 -19.69 -7.65 16.42
CA PRO A 24 -20.08 -8.30 15.16
C PRO A 24 -21.58 -8.09 14.93
N CYS A 25 -21.92 -7.51 13.77
CA CYS A 25 -23.30 -7.34 13.35
C CYS A 25 -23.64 -8.46 12.35
N ALA A 26 -24.57 -9.31 12.70
CA ALA A 26 -25.09 -10.35 11.82
C ALA A 26 -26.43 -9.91 11.19
N PRO A 27 -26.76 -10.33 9.96
CA PRO A 27 -28.10 -10.22 9.44
C PRO A 27 -29.07 -10.95 10.39
N ALA A 28 -30.29 -10.42 10.54
CA ALA A 28 -31.32 -10.92 11.45
C ALA A 28 -31.86 -12.33 11.05
N GLN A 29 -31.03 -13.19 10.54
CA GLN A 29 -31.36 -14.56 10.18
C GLN A 29 -30.84 -15.52 11.24
N ASP A 30 -31.80 -16.19 11.83
CA ASP A 30 -31.67 -17.44 12.58
C ASP A 30 -30.42 -17.60 13.46
N LYS A 31 -30.61 -17.38 14.77
CA LYS A 31 -29.58 -17.64 15.82
C LYS A 31 -29.08 -19.08 15.85
N THR A 32 -29.64 -19.95 15.03
CA THR A 32 -29.31 -21.38 14.89
C THR A 32 -28.44 -21.65 13.64
N ALA A 33 -28.26 -20.67 12.75
CA ALA A 33 -27.38 -20.86 11.61
C ALA A 33 -25.90 -20.90 12.06
N PRO A 34 -25.13 -21.93 11.66
CA PRO A 34 -23.71 -21.98 11.99
C PRO A 34 -23.03 -20.72 11.47
N ALA A 35 -22.12 -20.13 12.28
CA ALA A 35 -21.34 -18.97 11.89
C ALA A 35 -20.81 -19.18 10.49
N GLN A 36 -21.12 -18.26 9.57
CA GLN A 36 -20.72 -18.38 8.16
C GLN A 36 -19.21 -18.53 8.11
N LYS A 37 -18.73 -19.71 7.68
CA LYS A 37 -17.31 -20.01 7.59
C LYS A 37 -16.65 -18.98 6.67
N MET A 38 -15.58 -18.35 7.16
CA MET A 38 -14.79 -17.41 6.36
C MET A 38 -14.35 -18.09 5.05
N ARG A 39 -14.48 -17.36 3.95
CA ARG A 39 -14.04 -17.80 2.65
C ARG A 39 -12.54 -17.50 2.47
N PRO A 40 -11.84 -18.21 1.57
CA PRO A 40 -10.39 -18.04 1.45
C PRO A 40 -9.95 -16.65 0.98
N LEU A 41 -10.83 -15.89 0.32
CA LEU A 41 -10.59 -14.49 -0.04
C LEU A 41 -11.35 -13.57 0.92
N ALA A 42 -10.68 -12.53 1.41
CA ALA A 42 -11.30 -11.48 2.22
C ALA A 42 -10.98 -10.09 1.65
N LEU A 43 -12.02 -9.28 1.48
CA LEU A 43 -11.90 -7.86 1.18
C LEU A 43 -12.24 -7.06 2.43
N VAL A 44 -11.33 -6.20 2.86
CA VAL A 44 -11.42 -5.43 4.10
C VAL A 44 -11.60 -3.95 3.78
N ILE A 45 -12.72 -3.38 4.20
CA ILE A 45 -13.15 -2.02 3.86
C ILE A 45 -13.38 -1.23 5.16
N PRO A 46 -12.46 -0.35 5.57
CA PRO A 46 -12.71 0.60 6.64
C PRO A 46 -13.67 1.68 6.16
N ALA A 47 -14.65 2.05 6.98
CA ALA A 47 -15.64 3.05 6.61
C ALA A 47 -15.97 3.97 7.79
N CYS A 48 -15.98 5.30 7.55
CA CYS A 48 -16.34 6.32 8.50
C CYS A 48 -17.16 7.41 7.81
N ALA A 49 -18.45 7.44 8.05
CA ALA A 49 -19.41 8.36 7.40
C ALA A 49 -19.36 8.28 5.86
N GLU A 50 -19.37 7.07 5.31
CA GLU A 50 -19.26 6.81 3.86
C GLU A 50 -20.60 6.42 3.21
N TYR A 51 -21.72 6.52 3.92
CA TYR A 51 -23.06 6.32 3.32
C TYR A 51 -23.55 7.62 2.69
N PRO A 52 -24.11 7.62 1.45
CA PRO A 52 -24.45 6.43 0.65
C PRO A 52 -23.34 5.95 -0.30
N ASP A 53 -22.24 6.67 -0.50
CA ASP A 53 -21.25 6.46 -1.57
C ASP A 53 -20.64 5.04 -1.57
N ILE A 54 -20.48 4.44 -0.40
CA ILE A 54 -19.98 3.06 -0.25
C ILE A 54 -20.87 2.01 -0.93
N LEU A 55 -22.12 2.32 -1.23
CA LEU A 55 -23.01 1.38 -1.91
C LEU A 55 -22.54 1.06 -3.32
N ASP A 56 -21.97 2.04 -4.04
CA ASP A 56 -21.39 1.83 -5.36
C ASP A 56 -20.16 0.91 -5.29
N THR A 57 -19.36 1.04 -4.22
CA THR A 57 -18.25 0.13 -3.93
C THR A 57 -18.75 -1.30 -3.74
N PHE A 58 -19.78 -1.50 -2.93
CA PHE A 58 -20.38 -2.83 -2.73
C PHE A 58 -20.93 -3.41 -4.02
N ASP A 59 -21.61 -2.61 -4.83
CA ASP A 59 -22.17 -3.03 -6.13
C ASP A 59 -21.06 -3.43 -7.11
N SER A 60 -19.94 -2.71 -7.13
CA SER A 60 -18.79 -3.06 -7.98
C SER A 60 -18.15 -4.39 -7.57
N ILE A 61 -18.01 -4.62 -6.26
CA ILE A 61 -17.50 -5.87 -5.72
C ILE A 61 -18.45 -7.03 -6.02
N GLU A 62 -19.76 -6.83 -5.85
CA GLU A 62 -20.75 -7.86 -6.14
C GLU A 62 -20.72 -8.27 -7.61
N ARG A 63 -20.58 -7.31 -8.54
CA ARG A 63 -20.40 -7.60 -9.98
C ARG A 63 -19.15 -8.45 -10.22
N SER A 64 -18.02 -8.09 -9.58
CA SER A 64 -16.77 -8.84 -9.72
C SER A 64 -16.86 -10.25 -9.11
N ILE A 65 -17.57 -10.42 -7.99
CA ILE A 65 -17.84 -11.74 -7.40
C ILE A 65 -18.71 -12.58 -8.35
N LYS A 66 -19.78 -12.02 -8.91
CA LYS A 66 -20.65 -12.70 -9.87
C LYS A 66 -19.87 -13.18 -11.10
N ARG A 67 -18.99 -12.34 -11.64
CA ARG A 67 -18.13 -12.72 -12.76
C ARG A 67 -17.18 -13.88 -12.38
N ALA A 68 -16.56 -13.82 -11.22
CA ALA A 68 -15.60 -14.85 -10.80
C ALA A 68 -16.25 -16.23 -10.57
N TYR A 69 -17.47 -16.27 -10.07
CA TYR A 69 -18.10 -17.53 -9.63
C TYR A 69 -19.33 -17.92 -10.47
N GLY A 70 -20.04 -16.96 -11.06
CA GLY A 70 -21.23 -17.21 -11.87
C GLY A 70 -20.94 -17.63 -13.31
N GLU A 71 -19.92 -17.01 -13.93
CA GLU A 71 -19.59 -17.27 -15.34
C GLU A 71 -18.60 -18.42 -15.54
N SER A 72 -17.80 -18.77 -14.52
CA SER A 72 -16.70 -19.75 -14.64
C SER A 72 -17.04 -21.17 -14.17
N GLY A 73 -18.30 -21.46 -13.82
CA GLY A 73 -18.71 -22.76 -13.29
C GLY A 73 -18.09 -23.13 -11.92
N ARG A 74 -17.41 -22.19 -11.28
CA ARG A 74 -16.82 -22.35 -9.95
C ARG A 74 -17.95 -22.29 -8.92
N THR A 75 -17.96 -23.25 -7.99
CA THR A 75 -19.01 -23.32 -6.95
C THR A 75 -18.85 -22.18 -5.94
N PRO A 76 -19.84 -21.29 -5.77
CA PRO A 76 -19.72 -20.12 -4.90
C PRO A 76 -19.47 -20.46 -3.42
N ASN A 77 -19.82 -21.67 -3.00
CA ASN A 77 -19.89 -22.03 -1.57
C ASN A 77 -18.57 -22.51 -0.94
N ALA A 78 -17.59 -22.95 -1.72
CA ALA A 78 -16.29 -23.41 -1.18
C ALA A 78 -15.14 -22.41 -1.37
N GLU A 79 -15.23 -21.56 -2.38
CA GLU A 79 -14.12 -20.73 -2.88
C GLU A 79 -14.47 -19.24 -3.01
N GLY A 80 -15.54 -18.78 -2.37
CA GLY A 80 -16.04 -17.42 -2.49
C GLY A 80 -15.15 -16.36 -1.82
N CYS A 81 -15.60 -15.12 -1.91
CA CYS A 81 -15.00 -13.96 -1.29
C CYS A 81 -15.87 -13.46 -0.14
N THR A 82 -15.27 -13.13 1.01
CA THR A 82 -15.97 -12.48 2.14
C THR A 82 -15.65 -10.99 2.12
N VAL A 83 -16.69 -10.15 2.06
CA VAL A 83 -16.56 -8.71 2.23
C VAL A 83 -16.74 -8.37 3.70
N ILE A 84 -15.76 -7.66 4.27
CA ILE A 84 -15.73 -7.26 5.69
C ILE A 84 -15.71 -5.74 5.73
N CYS A 85 -16.76 -5.12 6.24
CA CYS A 85 -16.85 -3.69 6.44
C CYS A 85 -16.61 -3.35 7.92
N ILE A 86 -15.60 -2.55 8.20
CA ILE A 86 -15.28 -2.05 9.54
C ILE A 86 -15.83 -0.64 9.65
N VAL A 87 -16.98 -0.51 10.27
CA VAL A 87 -17.61 0.82 10.50
C VAL A 87 -17.03 1.41 11.77
N ASN A 88 -16.29 2.52 11.62
CA ASN A 88 -15.54 3.12 12.72
C ASN A 88 -15.78 4.63 12.83
N ASN A 89 -15.55 5.18 14.01
CA ASN A 89 -15.37 6.60 14.28
C ASN A 89 -14.56 6.81 15.55
N HIS A 90 -14.12 8.03 15.77
CA HIS A 90 -13.50 8.40 17.04
C HIS A 90 -14.57 8.66 18.13
N THR A 91 -14.16 8.60 19.39
CA THR A 91 -15.03 8.86 20.54
C THR A 91 -15.70 10.23 20.49
N ASN A 92 -14.99 11.25 19.97
CA ASN A 92 -15.44 12.64 19.83
C ASN A 92 -16.18 12.93 18.50
N ALA A 93 -16.51 11.89 17.69
CA ALA A 93 -17.21 12.09 16.43
C ALA A 93 -18.57 12.78 16.61
N SER A 94 -18.93 13.62 15.64
CA SER A 94 -20.22 14.33 15.62
C SER A 94 -21.42 13.38 15.57
N SER A 95 -22.59 13.87 15.95
CA SER A 95 -23.84 13.10 15.87
C SER A 95 -24.17 12.70 14.43
N GLU A 96 -23.81 13.55 13.46
CA GLU A 96 -24.01 13.29 12.03
C GLU A 96 -23.18 12.08 11.56
N ILE A 97 -21.88 12.03 11.91
CA ILE A 97 -21.01 10.89 11.62
C ILE A 97 -21.59 9.62 12.25
N LYS A 98 -22.01 9.69 13.52
CA LYS A 98 -22.57 8.54 14.23
C LYS A 98 -23.86 8.03 13.60
N GLU A 99 -24.73 8.91 13.13
CA GLU A 99 -25.99 8.53 12.47
C GLU A 99 -25.75 7.97 11.07
N ASN A 100 -24.82 8.56 10.28
CA ASN A 100 -24.40 8.00 9.00
C ASN A 100 -23.86 6.56 9.16
N ASN A 101 -23.00 6.33 10.17
CA ASN A 101 -22.45 5.02 10.47
C ASN A 101 -23.55 4.00 10.85
N ARG A 102 -24.57 4.41 11.63
CA ARG A 102 -25.71 3.52 11.96
C ARG A 102 -26.50 3.13 10.71
N THR A 103 -26.70 4.08 9.81
CA THR A 103 -27.37 3.82 8.52
C THR A 103 -26.55 2.89 7.66
N LEU A 104 -25.23 3.11 7.58
CA LEU A 104 -24.31 2.24 6.87
C LEU A 104 -24.34 0.80 7.40
N ILE A 105 -24.28 0.59 8.74
CA ILE A 105 -24.34 -0.74 9.34
C ILE A 105 -25.60 -1.48 8.87
N LYS A 106 -26.77 -0.82 8.95
CA LYS A 106 -28.05 -1.42 8.51
C LYS A 106 -28.01 -1.83 7.04
N ALA A 107 -27.54 -0.92 6.17
CA ALA A 107 -27.47 -1.16 4.73
C ALA A 107 -26.50 -2.31 4.37
N ALA A 108 -25.33 -2.35 5.00
CA ALA A 108 -24.33 -3.40 4.78
C ALA A 108 -24.82 -4.78 5.26
N VAL A 109 -25.44 -4.85 6.46
CA VAL A 109 -26.03 -6.08 6.99
C VAL A 109 -27.15 -6.61 6.10
N GLN A 110 -28.02 -5.74 5.56
CA GLN A 110 -29.09 -6.13 4.62
C GLN A 110 -28.55 -6.73 3.33
N ARG A 111 -27.35 -6.34 2.90
CA ARG A 111 -26.63 -6.88 1.73
C ARG A 111 -25.86 -8.18 2.04
N GLY A 112 -25.90 -8.69 3.27
CA GLY A 112 -25.16 -9.88 3.67
C GLY A 112 -23.66 -9.67 3.85
N ILE A 113 -23.22 -8.41 3.98
CA ILE A 113 -21.82 -8.05 4.23
C ILE A 113 -21.49 -8.30 5.71
N THR A 114 -20.32 -8.85 5.99
CA THR A 114 -19.83 -9.00 7.36
C THR A 114 -19.46 -7.64 7.92
N VAL A 115 -20.18 -7.18 8.95
CA VAL A 115 -19.95 -5.87 9.56
C VAL A 115 -19.29 -6.03 10.92
N LEU A 116 -18.21 -5.26 11.13
CA LEU A 116 -17.54 -5.11 12.42
C LEU A 116 -17.80 -3.67 12.90
N ASP A 117 -18.64 -3.54 13.94
CA ASP A 117 -19.01 -2.24 14.51
C ASP A 117 -17.93 -1.79 15.50
N ALA A 118 -17.06 -0.89 15.05
CA ALA A 118 -16.05 -0.16 15.83
C ALA A 118 -16.44 1.32 16.02
N CYS A 119 -17.76 1.63 16.02
CA CYS A 119 -18.30 2.99 16.14
C CYS A 119 -19.31 3.15 17.29
N SER A 120 -19.87 2.06 17.81
CA SER A 120 -20.77 2.10 18.96
C SER A 120 -20.02 2.37 20.27
N LYS A 121 -20.74 2.92 21.26
CA LYS A 121 -20.15 3.33 22.55
C LYS A 121 -19.32 2.20 23.20
N GLY A 122 -18.06 2.51 23.47
CA GLY A 122 -17.07 1.59 24.06
C GLY A 122 -16.25 0.81 23.07
N TYR A 123 -16.51 0.95 21.76
CA TYR A 123 -15.77 0.32 20.67
C TYR A 123 -15.17 1.35 19.69
N GLU A 124 -15.43 2.65 19.92
CA GLU A 124 -14.89 3.71 19.11
C GLU A 124 -13.36 3.75 19.16
N LEU A 125 -12.74 4.18 18.09
CA LEU A 125 -11.31 4.40 18.05
C LEU A 125 -10.92 5.61 18.91
N SER A 126 -9.75 5.55 19.53
CA SER A 126 -9.16 6.70 20.21
C SER A 126 -8.69 7.74 19.17
N GLU A 127 -8.50 8.99 19.60
CA GLU A 127 -8.01 10.07 18.72
C GLU A 127 -6.61 9.82 18.14
N LYS A 128 -5.85 8.91 18.75
CA LYS A 128 -4.52 8.51 18.29
C LYS A 128 -4.55 7.37 17.27
N GLU A 129 -5.71 6.81 17.02
CA GLU A 129 -5.93 5.72 16.07
C GLU A 129 -6.64 6.24 14.82
N GLY A 130 -6.35 5.65 13.68
CA GLY A 130 -6.92 6.05 12.41
C GLY A 130 -7.27 4.87 11.52
N VAL A 131 -7.27 5.11 10.22
CA VAL A 131 -7.60 4.10 9.21
C VAL A 131 -6.74 2.84 9.32
N GLY A 132 -5.47 2.98 9.73
CA GLY A 132 -4.58 1.83 9.95
C GLY A 132 -5.09 0.88 11.04
N THR A 133 -5.67 1.41 12.13
CA THR A 133 -6.30 0.56 13.16
C THR A 133 -7.57 -0.10 12.63
N ALA A 134 -8.42 0.61 11.91
CA ALA A 134 -9.63 0.03 11.33
C ALA A 134 -9.30 -1.09 10.33
N ARG A 135 -8.33 -0.87 9.41
CA ARG A 135 -7.82 -1.91 8.51
C ARG A 135 -7.28 -3.11 9.28
N ARG A 136 -6.48 -2.87 10.33
CA ARG A 136 -5.94 -3.95 11.16
C ARG A 136 -7.03 -4.80 11.81
N ILE A 137 -8.07 -4.20 12.36
CA ILE A 137 -9.21 -4.94 12.94
C ILE A 137 -9.80 -5.90 11.92
N GLY A 138 -10.11 -5.44 10.72
CA GLY A 138 -10.69 -6.27 9.66
C GLY A 138 -9.75 -7.34 9.15
N MET A 139 -8.46 -7.03 8.95
CA MET A 139 -7.47 -7.98 8.45
C MET A 139 -7.14 -9.06 9.50
N ASP A 140 -7.04 -8.68 10.77
CA ASP A 140 -6.86 -9.64 11.88
C ASP A 140 -8.08 -10.56 12.01
N TYR A 141 -9.30 -10.02 11.83
CA TYR A 141 -10.53 -10.80 11.79
C TYR A 141 -10.50 -11.81 10.63
N ALA A 142 -10.15 -11.37 9.43
CA ALA A 142 -10.02 -12.22 8.25
C ALA A 142 -9.00 -13.36 8.48
N LEU A 143 -7.80 -13.02 8.98
CA LEU A 143 -6.76 -14.00 9.29
C LEU A 143 -7.18 -15.02 10.34
N LYS A 144 -7.77 -14.54 11.45
CA LYS A 144 -8.24 -15.40 12.55
C LYS A 144 -9.27 -16.41 12.08
N ASN A 145 -10.12 -16.04 11.14
CA ASN A 145 -11.19 -16.86 10.60
C ASN A 145 -10.78 -17.68 9.36
N GLY A 146 -9.50 -17.64 8.95
CA GLY A 146 -8.96 -18.57 7.96
C GLY A 146 -8.90 -18.04 6.54
N ALA A 147 -8.95 -16.73 6.31
CA ALA A 147 -8.66 -16.15 5.00
C ALA A 147 -7.22 -16.50 4.57
N GLU A 148 -7.04 -16.86 3.31
CA GLU A 148 -5.74 -17.21 2.70
C GLU A 148 -5.12 -16.00 1.98
N VAL A 149 -5.98 -15.15 1.39
CA VAL A 149 -5.62 -13.88 0.76
C VAL A 149 -6.52 -12.78 1.31
N ILE A 150 -5.92 -11.65 1.65
CA ILE A 150 -6.59 -10.49 2.23
C ILE A 150 -6.25 -9.27 1.37
N ALA A 151 -7.27 -8.57 0.88
CA ALA A 151 -7.13 -7.33 0.13
C ALA A 151 -7.69 -6.16 0.93
N CYS A 152 -6.96 -5.06 0.97
CA CYS A 152 -7.45 -3.79 1.50
C CYS A 152 -8.19 -3.00 0.42
N MET A 153 -9.23 -2.28 0.83
CA MET A 153 -9.96 -1.35 -0.03
C MET A 153 -10.33 -0.09 0.75
N ASP A 154 -10.64 0.98 0.03
CA ASP A 154 -11.27 2.15 0.61
C ASP A 154 -12.79 2.13 0.31
N ALA A 155 -13.56 2.80 1.16
CA ALA A 155 -15.03 2.77 1.08
C ALA A 155 -15.59 3.46 -0.18
N ASP A 156 -14.78 4.26 -0.86
CA ASP A 156 -15.10 5.01 -2.07
C ASP A 156 -14.41 4.47 -3.33
N THR A 157 -13.87 3.26 -3.26
CA THR A 157 -13.09 2.64 -4.34
C THR A 157 -13.91 1.59 -5.08
N LEU A 158 -14.11 1.77 -6.39
CA LEU A 158 -14.69 0.74 -7.23
C LEU A 158 -13.63 -0.26 -7.69
N VAL A 159 -14.06 -1.46 -8.08
CA VAL A 159 -13.17 -2.49 -8.63
C VAL A 159 -13.56 -2.86 -10.06
N SER A 160 -12.56 -3.23 -10.86
CA SER A 160 -12.80 -3.82 -12.18
C SER A 160 -13.51 -5.17 -12.07
N SER A 161 -14.18 -5.59 -13.13
CA SER A 161 -14.90 -6.87 -13.16
C SER A 161 -13.99 -8.07 -12.94
N GLU A 162 -12.71 -7.97 -13.27
CA GLU A 162 -11.67 -9.01 -13.13
C GLU A 162 -11.09 -9.11 -11.72
N TYR A 163 -11.38 -8.17 -10.82
CA TYR A 163 -10.69 -8.02 -9.54
C TYR A 163 -10.70 -9.31 -8.69
N VAL A 164 -11.86 -9.90 -8.46
CA VAL A 164 -11.98 -11.13 -7.66
C VAL A 164 -11.35 -12.34 -8.38
N CYS A 165 -11.41 -12.39 -9.72
CA CYS A 165 -10.69 -13.41 -10.49
C CYS A 165 -9.19 -13.32 -10.26
N ALA A 166 -8.61 -12.12 -10.33
CA ALA A 166 -7.19 -11.91 -10.13
C ALA A 166 -6.72 -12.25 -8.69
N LEU A 167 -7.55 -11.95 -7.67
CA LEU A 167 -7.29 -12.39 -6.30
C LEU A 167 -7.33 -13.90 -6.16
N TYR A 168 -8.25 -14.56 -6.84
CA TYR A 168 -8.35 -16.01 -6.84
C TYR A 168 -7.13 -16.67 -7.50
N ASP A 169 -6.68 -16.14 -8.63
CA ASP A 169 -5.48 -16.62 -9.33
C ASP A 169 -4.23 -16.43 -8.46
N PHE A 170 -4.10 -15.30 -7.79
CA PHE A 170 -3.02 -15.07 -6.82
C PHE A 170 -3.07 -16.09 -5.66
N ARG A 171 -4.26 -16.39 -5.15
CA ARG A 171 -4.44 -17.44 -4.14
C ARG A 171 -3.97 -18.80 -4.63
N LEU A 172 -4.35 -19.20 -5.86
CA LEU A 172 -3.92 -20.48 -6.44
C LEU A 172 -2.41 -20.53 -6.61
N GLN A 173 -1.79 -19.45 -7.07
CA GLN A 173 -0.33 -19.34 -7.17
C GLN A 173 0.34 -19.50 -5.79
N CYS A 174 -0.19 -18.84 -4.76
CA CYS A 174 0.32 -18.98 -3.39
C CYS A 174 0.20 -20.42 -2.89
N ALA A 175 -0.94 -21.09 -3.15
CA ALA A 175 -1.18 -22.48 -2.73
C ALA A 175 -0.25 -23.46 -3.44
N ASP A 176 -0.01 -23.30 -4.74
CA ASP A 176 0.92 -24.14 -5.52
C ASP A 176 2.37 -24.00 -5.01
N ILE A 177 2.84 -22.77 -4.78
CA ILE A 177 4.18 -22.52 -4.23
C ILE A 177 4.31 -23.13 -2.83
N LEU A 178 3.27 -23.04 -2.02
CA LEU A 178 3.21 -23.60 -0.67
C LEU A 178 3.25 -25.15 -0.70
N ALA A 179 2.53 -25.76 -1.63
CA ALA A 179 2.53 -27.22 -1.82
C ALA A 179 3.91 -27.77 -2.19
N LYS A 180 4.74 -26.94 -2.86
CA LYS A 180 6.14 -27.23 -3.18
C LYS A 180 7.12 -26.98 -2.01
N GLY A 181 6.61 -26.69 -0.80
CA GLY A 181 7.42 -26.43 0.40
C GLY A 181 8.15 -25.06 0.38
N LYS A 182 7.75 -24.16 -0.51
CA LYS A 182 8.36 -22.83 -0.67
C LYS A 182 7.51 -21.74 -0.03
N PHE A 183 8.11 -20.58 0.22
CA PHE A 183 7.36 -19.40 0.69
C PHE A 183 6.63 -18.74 -0.48
N PRO A 184 5.31 -18.53 -0.40
CA PRO A 184 4.58 -17.81 -1.42
C PRO A 184 4.92 -16.31 -1.35
N PRO A 185 4.55 -15.50 -2.35
CA PRO A 185 4.63 -14.05 -2.26
C PRO A 185 3.93 -13.53 -1.02
N ALA A 186 4.60 -12.63 -0.29
CA ALA A 186 4.00 -12.01 0.91
C ALA A 186 2.80 -11.13 0.53
N GLY A 187 2.85 -10.52 -0.65
CA GLY A 187 1.76 -9.72 -1.18
C GLY A 187 1.94 -9.39 -2.65
N ALA A 188 1.00 -8.62 -3.15
CA ALA A 188 0.93 -8.09 -4.50
C ALA A 188 0.30 -6.69 -4.47
N ILE A 189 0.41 -5.95 -5.58
CA ILE A 189 -0.38 -4.75 -5.84
C ILE A 189 -1.33 -4.98 -7.01
N THR A 190 -2.35 -4.14 -7.12
CA THR A 190 -3.23 -4.04 -8.30
C THR A 190 -2.93 -2.76 -9.05
N GLY A 191 -3.29 -2.69 -10.33
CA GLY A 191 -3.36 -1.44 -11.07
C GLY A 191 -4.36 -0.47 -10.44
N PHE A 192 -4.22 0.82 -10.74
CA PHE A 192 -5.20 1.82 -10.32
C PHE A 192 -5.44 2.87 -11.39
N THR A 193 -6.65 3.41 -11.41
CA THR A 193 -7.06 4.59 -12.17
C THR A 193 -8.23 5.22 -11.43
N HIS A 194 -8.11 6.49 -11.05
CA HIS A 194 -9.20 7.14 -10.32
C HIS A 194 -10.49 7.24 -11.17
N GLN A 195 -11.61 7.28 -10.49
CA GLN A 195 -12.89 7.62 -11.10
C GLN A 195 -12.84 9.04 -11.67
N LYS A 196 -13.67 9.31 -12.68
CA LYS A 196 -13.78 10.67 -13.23
C LYS A 196 -14.32 11.63 -12.17
N ALA A 197 -13.66 12.75 -11.99
CA ALA A 197 -14.19 13.82 -11.16
C ALA A 197 -15.28 14.59 -11.90
N PRO A 198 -16.35 15.03 -11.21
CA PRO A 198 -17.38 15.88 -11.80
C PRO A 198 -16.85 17.29 -12.13
N ASP A 199 -15.86 17.76 -11.39
CA ASP A 199 -15.22 19.06 -11.56
C ASP A 199 -13.96 18.95 -12.42
N SER A 200 -13.81 19.85 -13.42
CA SER A 200 -12.69 19.81 -14.37
C SER A 200 -11.33 20.11 -13.75
N ASP A 201 -11.28 20.91 -12.70
CA ASP A 201 -10.00 21.27 -12.06
C ASP A 201 -9.55 20.18 -11.10
N ILE A 202 -10.49 19.52 -10.42
CA ILE A 202 -10.23 18.29 -9.67
C ILE A 202 -9.76 17.19 -10.64
N GLN A 203 -10.38 17.07 -11.84
CA GLN A 203 -9.95 16.08 -12.83
C GLN A 203 -8.52 16.33 -13.31
N LYS A 204 -8.13 17.56 -13.61
CA LYS A 204 -6.76 17.89 -14.00
C LYS A 204 -5.76 17.59 -12.88
N ALA A 205 -6.12 17.90 -11.63
CA ALA A 205 -5.29 17.63 -10.47
C ALA A 205 -5.09 16.12 -10.27
N ILE A 206 -6.15 15.30 -10.40
CA ILE A 206 -6.05 13.84 -10.26
C ILE A 206 -5.25 13.22 -11.39
N ASP A 207 -5.42 13.68 -12.63
CA ASP A 207 -4.63 13.24 -13.79
C ASP A 207 -3.14 13.51 -13.59
N SER A 208 -2.80 14.66 -13.01
CA SER A 208 -1.42 15.04 -12.71
C SER A 208 -0.85 14.19 -11.57
N TYR A 209 -1.65 13.92 -10.55
CA TYR A 209 -1.27 13.07 -9.42
C TYR A 209 -1.05 11.61 -9.86
N GLU A 210 -1.94 11.05 -10.68
CA GLU A 210 -1.76 9.70 -11.23
C GLU A 210 -0.51 9.60 -12.09
N PHE A 211 -0.28 10.59 -12.95
CA PHE A 211 0.93 10.65 -13.75
C PHE A 211 2.17 10.64 -12.88
N PHE A 212 2.20 11.48 -11.82
CA PHE A 212 3.32 11.50 -10.88
C PHE A 212 3.58 10.13 -10.25
N ILE A 213 2.54 9.47 -9.70
CA ILE A 213 2.72 8.18 -9.02
C ILE A 213 3.22 7.11 -9.99
N LYS A 214 2.59 7.01 -11.17
CA LYS A 214 2.93 5.99 -12.17
C LYS A 214 4.33 6.21 -12.73
N GLU A 215 4.68 7.45 -13.06
CA GLU A 215 5.98 7.79 -13.61
C GLU A 215 7.10 7.63 -12.55
N HIS A 216 6.85 8.07 -11.31
CA HIS A 216 7.80 7.85 -10.20
C HIS A 216 8.08 6.36 -9.99
N SER A 217 7.05 5.52 -9.96
CA SER A 217 7.18 4.07 -9.87
C SER A 217 7.97 3.49 -11.05
N ALA A 218 7.66 3.90 -12.28
CA ALA A 218 8.36 3.45 -13.48
C ALA A 218 9.85 3.86 -13.50
N ARG A 219 10.17 5.07 -13.04
CA ARG A 219 11.56 5.54 -12.91
C ARG A 219 12.30 4.78 -11.82
N LEU A 220 11.68 4.52 -10.66
CA LEU A 220 12.27 3.67 -9.62
C LEU A 220 12.51 2.25 -10.14
N PHE A 221 11.59 1.67 -10.91
CA PHE A 221 11.79 0.35 -11.53
C PHE A 221 13.08 0.31 -12.38
N LYS A 222 13.33 1.35 -13.19
CA LYS A 222 14.53 1.47 -14.00
C LYS A 222 15.82 1.61 -13.18
N THR A 223 15.74 2.02 -11.91
CA THR A 223 16.90 2.04 -11.00
C THR A 223 17.26 0.66 -10.47
N LYS A 224 16.46 -0.35 -10.74
CA LYS A 224 16.56 -1.73 -10.22
C LYS A 224 16.34 -1.87 -8.71
N THR A 225 15.74 -0.86 -8.05
CA THR A 225 15.28 -1.04 -6.68
C THR A 225 14.04 -1.93 -6.62
N PRO A 226 13.92 -2.87 -5.67
CA PRO A 226 12.69 -3.61 -5.46
C PRO A 226 11.56 -2.76 -4.84
N PHE A 227 11.86 -1.55 -4.38
CA PHE A 227 10.90 -0.63 -3.75
C PHE A 227 10.28 0.36 -4.74
N TYR A 228 10.05 -0.09 -5.97
CA TYR A 228 9.35 0.67 -7.02
C TYR A 228 7.81 0.66 -6.90
N PRO A 229 7.14 -0.35 -6.29
CA PRO A 229 5.69 -0.37 -6.23
C PRO A 229 5.15 0.84 -5.47
N TYR A 230 4.10 1.44 -6.01
CA TYR A 230 3.42 2.56 -5.36
C TYR A 230 2.59 2.09 -4.15
N ALA A 231 2.61 2.88 -3.09
CA ALA A 231 1.77 2.67 -1.92
C ALA A 231 0.44 3.40 -2.10
N LEU A 232 -0.60 2.65 -2.43
CA LEU A 232 -1.98 3.12 -2.50
C LEU A 232 -2.84 2.14 -1.71
N GLY A 233 -3.51 2.62 -0.66
CA GLY A 233 -4.22 1.77 0.29
C GLY A 233 -5.12 0.70 -0.33
N PRO A 234 -5.99 1.05 -1.30
CA PRO A 234 -6.90 0.08 -1.93
C PRO A 234 -6.22 -0.85 -2.95
N SER A 235 -4.94 -0.67 -3.29
CA SER A 235 -4.23 -1.52 -4.24
C SER A 235 -3.45 -2.66 -3.60
N ILE A 236 -3.37 -2.74 -2.27
CA ILE A 236 -2.51 -3.71 -1.57
C ILE A 236 -3.26 -4.99 -1.29
N VAL A 237 -2.68 -6.10 -1.74
CA VAL A 237 -3.12 -7.47 -1.49
C VAL A 237 -2.02 -8.21 -0.74
N CYS A 238 -2.37 -9.07 0.22
CA CYS A 238 -1.39 -9.89 0.93
C CYS A 238 -1.87 -11.33 1.10
N SER A 239 -0.91 -12.26 1.14
CA SER A 239 -1.17 -13.62 1.60
C SER A 239 -1.32 -13.63 3.13
N ALA A 240 -2.06 -14.58 3.68
CA ALA A 240 -2.20 -14.75 5.13
C ALA A 240 -0.84 -14.88 5.83
N TRP A 241 0.09 -15.59 5.20
CA TRP A 241 1.46 -15.69 5.69
C TRP A 241 2.16 -14.33 5.68
N GLY A 242 2.09 -13.61 4.55
CA GLY A 242 2.72 -12.29 4.40
C GLY A 242 2.18 -11.28 5.41
N TYR A 243 0.87 -11.27 5.63
CA TYR A 243 0.24 -10.44 6.65
C TYR A 243 0.77 -10.75 8.06
N ALA A 244 0.78 -12.02 8.45
CA ALA A 244 1.26 -12.42 9.78
C ALA A 244 2.76 -12.17 9.96
N ALA A 245 3.58 -12.49 8.94
CA ALA A 245 5.03 -12.32 8.98
C ALA A 245 5.47 -10.86 8.99
N SER A 246 4.73 -9.96 8.33
CA SER A 246 4.98 -8.50 8.36
C SER A 246 4.69 -7.87 9.73
N GLY A 247 3.97 -8.58 10.61
CA GLY A 247 3.51 -8.07 11.90
C GLY A 247 2.15 -7.36 11.82
N GLY A 248 1.44 -7.51 10.69
CA GLY A 248 0.12 -6.96 10.42
C GLY A 248 0.13 -5.49 10.00
N MET A 249 -1.05 -4.95 9.72
CA MET A 249 -1.23 -3.55 9.35
C MET A 249 -0.75 -2.61 10.48
N PRO A 250 0.10 -1.60 10.21
CA PRO A 250 0.50 -0.62 11.21
C PRO A 250 -0.69 0.20 11.73
N LYS A 251 -0.73 0.43 13.05
CA LYS A 251 -1.76 1.25 13.71
C LYS A 251 -1.39 2.73 13.63
N LEU A 252 -1.39 3.31 12.44
CA LEU A 252 -1.05 4.70 12.21
C LEU A 252 -2.29 5.52 11.84
N LEU A 253 -2.24 6.82 12.09
CA LEU A 253 -3.27 7.76 11.65
C LEU A 253 -3.30 7.87 10.13
N SER A 254 -2.12 7.83 9.48
CA SER A 254 -1.94 7.86 8.02
C SER A 254 -0.58 7.31 7.62
N GLY A 255 -0.42 6.90 6.33
CA GLY A 255 0.82 6.31 5.80
C GLY A 255 1.02 4.84 6.20
N GLU A 256 0.03 4.21 6.80
CA GLU A 256 0.05 2.80 7.17
C GLU A 256 0.25 1.89 5.97
N ASP A 257 -0.30 2.26 4.82
CA ASP A 257 -0.16 1.58 3.53
C ASP A 257 1.29 1.54 3.05
N PHE A 258 2.00 2.68 3.13
CA PHE A 258 3.42 2.74 2.79
C PHE A 258 4.25 1.79 3.64
N TYR A 259 4.14 1.84 4.97
CA TYR A 259 4.93 0.97 5.84
C TYR A 259 4.53 -0.50 5.73
N PHE A 260 3.26 -0.78 5.48
CA PHE A 260 2.79 -2.14 5.26
C PHE A 260 3.36 -2.73 3.97
N LEU A 261 3.27 -1.99 2.86
CA LEU A 261 3.84 -2.39 1.58
C LEU A 261 5.35 -2.61 1.68
N GLN A 262 6.09 -1.70 2.35
CA GLN A 262 7.52 -1.87 2.62
C GLN A 262 7.82 -3.19 3.33
N SER A 263 7.01 -3.56 4.31
CA SER A 263 7.19 -4.81 5.06
C SER A 263 6.95 -6.04 4.20
N LEU A 264 5.94 -6.00 3.30
CA LEU A 264 5.66 -7.09 2.35
C LEU A 264 6.79 -7.25 1.33
N ILE A 265 7.32 -6.13 0.79
CA ILE A 265 8.46 -6.15 -0.14
C ILE A 265 9.70 -6.75 0.54
N LYS A 266 10.01 -6.35 1.77
CA LYS A 266 11.13 -6.91 2.54
C LYS A 266 11.00 -8.42 2.75
N LEU A 267 9.80 -8.91 3.02
CA LEU A 267 9.54 -10.36 3.13
C LEU A 267 9.78 -11.08 1.80
N ASN A 268 9.35 -10.49 0.68
CA ASN A 268 9.62 -11.07 -0.64
C ASN A 268 11.13 -11.13 -0.92
N ILE A 269 11.90 -10.09 -0.60
CA ILE A 269 13.35 -10.08 -0.71
C ILE A 269 13.97 -11.19 0.15
N GLN A 270 13.55 -11.33 1.42
CA GLN A 270 14.08 -12.34 2.34
C GLN A 270 13.86 -13.77 1.87
N HIS A 271 12.74 -14.04 1.20
CA HIS A 271 12.31 -15.39 0.82
C HIS A 271 12.36 -15.68 -0.68
N ALA A 272 12.85 -14.76 -1.52
CA ALA A 272 12.85 -14.87 -2.98
C ALA A 272 13.50 -16.17 -3.51
N ALA A 273 14.61 -16.62 -2.94
CA ALA A 273 15.29 -17.84 -3.37
C ALA A 273 14.47 -19.11 -3.10
N THR A 274 13.57 -19.07 -2.11
CA THR A 274 12.69 -20.21 -1.77
C THR A 274 11.37 -20.16 -2.51
N ALA A 275 10.95 -18.96 -2.98
CA ALA A 275 9.67 -18.75 -3.63
C ALA A 275 9.59 -19.25 -5.10
N GLY A 276 10.70 -19.71 -5.68
CA GLY A 276 10.72 -20.03 -7.12
C GLY A 276 10.48 -18.80 -8.02
N GLN A 277 10.48 -17.61 -7.43
CA GLN A 277 10.54 -16.37 -8.19
C GLN A 277 11.92 -16.32 -8.82
N SER A 278 11.97 -16.40 -10.16
CA SER A 278 13.22 -16.16 -10.88
C SER A 278 13.72 -14.79 -10.45
N THR A 279 14.97 -14.72 -9.98
CA THR A 279 15.67 -13.43 -10.08
C THR A 279 15.48 -12.99 -11.53
N ALA A 280 15.18 -11.73 -11.80
CA ALA A 280 14.97 -11.23 -13.16
C ALA A 280 16.13 -11.60 -14.10
N ALA A 281 17.34 -11.80 -13.54
CA ALA A 281 18.51 -12.35 -14.22
C ALA A 281 18.30 -13.79 -14.75
N ALA A 282 17.55 -14.65 -14.05
CA ALA A 282 17.26 -16.01 -14.50
C ALA A 282 16.17 -16.04 -15.60
N ALA A 283 15.36 -14.99 -15.73
CA ALA A 283 14.34 -14.82 -16.75
C ALA A 283 14.85 -14.14 -18.04
N GLY A 284 16.14 -13.77 -18.10
CA GLY A 284 16.71 -13.04 -19.26
C GLY A 284 16.26 -11.57 -19.40
N GLN A 285 15.53 -11.03 -18.43
CA GLN A 285 15.13 -9.62 -18.41
C GLN A 285 16.23 -8.77 -17.74
N THR A 286 17.10 -8.18 -18.57
CA THR A 286 18.26 -7.39 -18.12
C THR A 286 17.87 -6.07 -17.40
N ASP A 287 16.65 -5.58 -17.61
CA ASP A 287 16.21 -4.27 -17.12
C ASP A 287 15.30 -4.32 -15.87
N ALA A 288 14.85 -5.49 -15.44
CA ALA A 288 14.01 -5.62 -14.25
C ALA A 288 14.83 -5.59 -12.94
N PRO A 289 14.22 -5.16 -11.80
CA PRO A 289 14.79 -5.32 -10.47
C PRO A 289 15.07 -6.80 -10.14
N PRO A 290 16.07 -7.10 -9.28
CA PRO A 290 16.40 -8.48 -8.91
C PRO A 290 15.28 -9.17 -8.12
N PHE A 291 14.43 -8.38 -7.46
CA PHE A 291 13.28 -8.83 -6.68
C PHE A 291 12.04 -8.09 -7.17
N VAL A 292 11.27 -8.74 -8.05
CA VAL A 292 10.02 -8.18 -8.59
C VAL A 292 8.88 -8.41 -7.61
N PHE A 293 8.14 -7.35 -7.29
CA PHE A 293 6.92 -7.48 -6.49
C PHE A 293 5.74 -7.77 -7.43
N PRO A 294 4.87 -8.75 -7.12
CA PRO A 294 3.78 -9.12 -8.01
C PRO A 294 2.79 -7.98 -8.23
N GLU A 295 2.35 -7.81 -9.48
CA GLU A 295 1.22 -6.96 -9.85
C GLU A 295 0.12 -7.83 -10.47
N LEU A 296 -1.10 -7.67 -9.98
CA LEU A 296 -2.25 -8.46 -10.41
C LEU A 296 -2.92 -7.80 -11.61
N ASN A 297 -3.39 -8.61 -12.55
CA ASN A 297 -4.08 -8.12 -13.75
C ASN A 297 -5.52 -7.69 -13.44
N CYS A 298 -5.67 -6.68 -12.61
CA CYS A 298 -6.93 -6.03 -12.28
C CYS A 298 -6.68 -4.59 -11.84
N THR A 299 -7.75 -3.78 -11.80
CA THR A 299 -7.65 -2.35 -11.51
C THR A 299 -8.64 -1.95 -10.42
N VAL A 300 -8.20 -1.08 -9.52
CA VAL A 300 -9.06 -0.38 -8.57
C VAL A 300 -9.27 1.06 -9.02
N HIS A 301 -10.45 1.62 -8.71
CA HIS A 301 -10.84 2.96 -9.12
C HIS A 301 -11.22 3.81 -7.90
N PRO A 302 -10.23 4.39 -7.19
CA PRO A 302 -10.50 5.29 -6.07
C PRO A 302 -11.29 6.53 -6.53
N GLN A 303 -12.11 7.10 -5.65
CA GLN A 303 -12.84 8.31 -5.94
C GLN A 303 -11.89 9.51 -6.03
N ALA A 304 -12.07 10.36 -7.04
CA ALA A 304 -11.35 11.61 -7.18
C ALA A 304 -12.05 12.69 -6.35
N ARG A 305 -11.73 12.80 -5.07
CA ARG A 305 -12.31 13.81 -4.18
C ARG A 305 -11.27 14.53 -3.34
N LEU A 306 -11.51 15.83 -3.06
CA LEU A 306 -10.78 16.56 -2.05
C LEU A 306 -11.14 16.00 -0.68
N SER A 307 -10.15 15.70 0.15
CA SER A 307 -10.37 15.19 1.50
C SER A 307 -9.48 15.94 2.50
N GLN A 308 -10.10 16.44 3.56
CA GLN A 308 -9.39 17.05 4.69
C GLN A 308 -9.24 16.08 5.87
N ARG A 309 -9.69 14.82 5.73
CA ARG A 309 -9.76 13.84 6.83
C ARG A 309 -8.40 13.28 7.24
N THR A 310 -7.42 13.30 6.34
CA THR A 310 -6.09 12.75 6.60
C THR A 310 -5.03 13.83 6.47
N LEU A 311 -4.03 13.81 7.37
CA LEU A 311 -2.90 14.75 7.35
C LEU A 311 -1.96 14.52 6.15
N PHE A 312 -2.03 13.36 5.52
CA PHE A 312 -1.26 12.97 4.34
C PHE A 312 -2.15 12.11 3.43
N GLY A 313 -1.96 12.19 2.12
CA GLY A 313 -2.69 11.35 1.17
C GLY A 313 -3.16 12.11 -0.07
N THR A 314 -3.86 11.38 -0.95
CA THR A 314 -4.35 11.88 -2.24
C THR A 314 -5.17 13.15 -2.12
N GLY A 315 -6.11 13.21 -1.17
CA GLY A 315 -7.02 14.36 -1.03
C GLY A 315 -6.32 15.67 -0.68
N GLN A 316 -5.28 15.64 0.18
CA GLN A 316 -4.49 16.84 0.48
C GLN A 316 -3.61 17.29 -0.69
N LYS A 317 -2.97 16.34 -1.37
CA LYS A 317 -2.15 16.66 -2.56
C LYS A 317 -3.02 17.24 -3.67
N LEU A 318 -4.23 16.73 -3.86
CA LEU A 318 -5.20 17.31 -4.78
C LEU A 318 -5.61 18.72 -4.38
N GLY A 319 -5.89 18.97 -3.09
CA GLY A 319 -6.20 20.30 -2.60
C GLY A 319 -5.09 21.32 -2.91
N ALA A 320 -3.83 20.96 -2.61
CA ALA A 320 -2.67 21.78 -2.91
C ALA A 320 -2.48 22.04 -4.42
N LEU A 321 -2.75 21.03 -5.26
CA LEU A 321 -2.67 21.17 -6.72
C LEU A 321 -3.78 22.05 -7.29
N VAL A 322 -5.00 21.94 -6.78
CA VAL A 322 -6.13 22.81 -7.17
C VAL A 322 -5.89 24.26 -6.75
N GLU A 323 -5.40 24.48 -5.52
CA GLU A 323 -5.04 25.84 -5.04
C GLU A 323 -3.91 26.46 -5.87
N ALA A 324 -2.86 25.68 -6.19
CA ALA A 324 -1.79 26.14 -7.05
C ALA A 324 -2.28 26.50 -8.47
N SER A 325 -3.21 25.72 -9.02
CA SER A 325 -3.84 26.02 -10.32
C SER A 325 -4.68 27.30 -10.30
N ALA A 326 -5.42 27.55 -9.22
CA ALA A 326 -6.24 28.73 -9.05
C ALA A 326 -5.39 30.02 -8.91
N LEU A 327 -4.23 29.93 -8.24
CA LEU A 327 -3.28 31.05 -8.11
C LEU A 327 -2.65 31.45 -9.44
N VAL A 328 -2.42 30.48 -10.33
CA VAL A 328 -1.88 30.74 -11.67
C VAL A 328 -2.95 31.26 -12.64
N GLY A 329 -4.23 30.86 -12.44
CA GLY A 329 -5.36 31.22 -13.32
C GLY A 329 -6.03 32.57 -13.03
N GLY A 330 -5.63 33.34 -12.02
CA GLY A 330 -6.05 34.72 -11.79
C GLY A 330 -7.50 34.93 -11.36
N SER A 331 -8.25 33.89 -10.95
CA SER A 331 -9.62 34.03 -10.40
C SER A 331 -9.60 33.89 -8.88
N GLY A 332 -9.35 35.04 -8.21
CA GLY A 332 -9.41 35.13 -6.76
C GLY A 332 -10.83 34.93 -6.22
N LYS A 333 -11.15 33.78 -5.68
CA LYS A 333 -12.16 33.61 -4.64
C LYS A 333 -11.51 32.85 -3.50
N GLY A 334 -11.29 33.59 -2.40
CA GLY A 334 -10.60 33.08 -1.23
C GLY A 334 -11.33 31.91 -0.58
N LEU A 335 -10.62 30.80 -0.49
CA LEU A 335 -10.86 29.79 0.54
C LEU A 335 -9.63 29.79 1.46
N SER A 336 -9.83 30.31 2.66
CA SER A 336 -8.81 30.25 3.70
C SER A 336 -8.74 28.81 4.25
N ALA A 337 -7.67 28.10 3.93
CA ALA A 337 -7.37 26.84 4.56
C ALA A 337 -5.95 26.89 5.14
N HIS A 338 -5.82 26.59 6.43
CA HIS A 338 -4.54 26.39 7.09
C HIS A 338 -3.90 25.10 6.58
N VAL A 339 -2.87 25.22 5.77
CA VAL A 339 -2.09 24.09 5.23
C VAL A 339 -0.81 23.95 6.07
N GLY A 340 -0.59 22.77 6.63
CA GLY A 340 0.64 22.44 7.35
C GLY A 340 1.88 22.49 6.44
N GLY A 341 2.91 23.18 6.89
CA GLY A 341 3.97 23.82 6.13
C GLY A 341 4.95 22.98 5.28
N GLN A 342 4.80 21.65 5.09
CA GLN A 342 5.75 20.89 4.26
C GLN A 342 5.20 20.48 2.87
N ALA A 343 3.91 20.19 2.75
CA ALA A 343 3.30 19.90 1.44
C ALA A 343 3.07 21.17 0.62
N ALA A 344 2.83 22.30 1.29
CA ALA A 344 2.70 23.61 0.65
C ALA A 344 4.02 24.12 0.04
N GLY A 345 5.17 23.78 0.62
CA GLY A 345 6.48 24.16 0.09
C GLY A 345 6.74 23.53 -1.30
N GLN A 346 6.44 22.25 -1.48
CA GLN A 346 6.66 21.57 -2.77
C GLN A 346 5.67 22.01 -3.85
N ALA A 347 4.43 22.28 -3.50
CA ALA A 347 3.43 22.81 -4.44
C ALA A 347 3.69 24.27 -4.80
N ALA A 348 4.21 25.09 -3.86
CA ALA A 348 4.60 26.47 -4.11
C ALA A 348 5.89 26.58 -4.95
N GLU A 349 6.87 25.68 -4.76
CA GLU A 349 8.06 25.60 -5.62
C GLU A 349 7.69 25.18 -7.04
N ALA A 350 6.79 24.20 -7.23
CA ALA A 350 6.29 23.81 -8.54
C ALA A 350 5.52 24.96 -9.23
N ALA A 351 4.78 25.78 -8.48
CA ALA A 351 4.07 26.93 -9.01
C ALA A 351 5.01 28.11 -9.35
N ALA A 352 6.09 28.32 -8.61
CA ALA A 352 7.08 29.38 -8.86
C ALA A 352 7.93 29.10 -10.12
N PHE A 353 8.08 27.85 -10.55
CA PHE A 353 8.79 27.48 -11.78
C PHE A 353 7.95 27.62 -13.05
N SER A 354 6.65 27.82 -12.99
CA SER A 354 5.73 27.93 -14.14
C SER A 354 5.61 29.37 -14.68
N GLY A 355 6.70 30.06 -14.84
CA GLY A 355 6.72 31.33 -15.56
C GLY A 355 6.48 31.13 -17.06
N ARG A 356 5.28 31.18 -17.48
CA ARG A 356 4.59 31.45 -18.74
C ARG A 356 3.60 30.33 -19.13
N GLU A 357 2.34 30.76 -19.24
CA GLU A 357 1.18 29.99 -19.71
C GLU A 357 0.66 28.89 -18.73
N GLY A 358 -0.34 29.24 -17.95
CA GLY A 358 -1.40 28.56 -17.21
C GLY A 358 -1.63 27.05 -17.31
N ARG A 359 -0.62 26.25 -17.63
CA ARG A 359 -0.59 24.78 -17.54
C ARG A 359 0.44 24.42 -16.48
N ILE A 360 -0.04 23.81 -15.39
CA ILE A 360 0.85 22.98 -14.55
C ILE A 360 1.38 21.91 -15.50
N GLN A 361 2.63 22.02 -15.93
CA GLN A 361 3.26 20.96 -16.73
C GLN A 361 3.33 19.73 -15.81
N LYS A 362 2.73 18.62 -16.21
CA LYS A 362 2.72 17.35 -15.44
C LYS A 362 4.14 16.93 -15.01
N GLU A 363 5.14 17.34 -15.79
CA GLU A 363 6.55 17.09 -15.53
C GLU A 363 7.13 17.88 -14.35
N ALA A 364 6.55 19.04 -14.00
CA ALA A 364 7.01 19.85 -12.86
C ALA A 364 6.72 19.19 -11.49
N LEU A 365 5.89 18.16 -11.45
CA LEU A 365 5.61 17.38 -10.23
C LEU A 365 6.63 16.27 -9.98
N LEU A 366 7.42 15.91 -11.01
CA LEU A 366 8.39 14.82 -10.89
C LEU A 366 9.66 15.32 -10.20
N TYR A 367 10.29 14.42 -9.48
CA TYR A 367 11.68 14.67 -9.05
C TYR A 367 12.60 14.77 -10.26
N PRO A 368 13.66 15.60 -10.20
CA PRO A 368 14.62 15.73 -11.30
C PRO A 368 15.25 14.38 -11.71
N ASP A 369 15.52 14.19 -12.99
CA ASP A 369 16.04 12.92 -13.54
C ASP A 369 17.33 12.48 -12.87
N PHE A 370 18.23 13.43 -12.56
CA PHE A 370 19.51 13.12 -11.93
C PHE A 370 19.36 12.35 -10.61
N VAL A 371 18.24 12.54 -9.89
CA VAL A 371 18.00 11.83 -8.62
C VAL A 371 17.84 10.32 -8.86
N TYR A 372 17.11 9.94 -9.91
CA TYR A 372 16.95 8.54 -10.29
C TYR A 372 18.24 7.95 -10.84
N GLU A 373 19.04 8.75 -11.57
CA GLU A 373 20.37 8.36 -12.04
C GLU A 373 21.30 8.07 -10.85
N ARG A 374 21.32 8.92 -9.81
CA ARG A 374 22.09 8.68 -8.59
C ARG A 374 21.70 7.39 -7.88
N ILE A 375 20.39 7.11 -7.78
CA ILE A 375 19.89 5.86 -7.18
C ILE A 375 20.35 4.67 -8.02
N LYS A 376 20.20 4.74 -9.35
CA LYS A 376 20.63 3.69 -10.29
C LYS A 376 22.11 3.41 -10.18
N ASP A 377 22.95 4.47 -10.22
CA ASP A 377 24.39 4.36 -10.16
C ASP A 377 24.86 3.78 -8.82
N PHE A 378 24.24 4.18 -7.72
CA PHE A 378 24.53 3.61 -6.39
C PHE A 378 24.23 2.11 -6.33
N ILE A 379 23.08 1.69 -6.85
CA ILE A 379 22.72 0.27 -6.93
C ILE A 379 23.67 -0.48 -7.87
N ALA A 380 24.06 0.12 -9.01
CA ALA A 380 25.00 -0.48 -9.96
C ALA A 380 26.40 -0.67 -9.35
N LEU A 381 26.91 0.32 -8.60
CA LEU A 381 28.17 0.21 -7.86
C LEU A 381 28.12 -0.92 -6.84
N PHE A 382 26.99 -1.05 -6.11
CA PHE A 382 26.80 -2.16 -5.17
C PHE A 382 26.91 -3.52 -5.89
N TYR A 383 26.21 -3.72 -7.01
CA TYR A 383 26.28 -4.99 -7.73
C TYR A 383 27.67 -5.27 -8.31
N ALA A 384 28.36 -4.25 -8.82
CA ALA A 384 29.73 -4.39 -9.31
C ALA A 384 30.70 -4.77 -8.19
N ALA A 385 30.46 -4.29 -6.97
CA ALA A 385 31.24 -4.66 -5.79
C ALA A 385 30.89 -6.07 -5.27
N SER A 386 29.62 -6.45 -5.24
CA SER A 386 29.18 -7.74 -4.73
C SER A 386 29.63 -8.93 -5.60
N ASP A 387 29.97 -8.70 -6.88
CA ASP A 387 30.45 -9.73 -7.82
C ASP A 387 31.87 -10.20 -7.53
N LYS A 388 32.69 -9.43 -6.84
CA LYS A 388 34.12 -9.70 -6.62
C LYS A 388 34.47 -9.45 -5.14
N ALA A 389 35.01 -10.48 -4.48
CA ALA A 389 35.31 -10.41 -3.05
C ALA A 389 36.27 -9.26 -2.66
N ASP A 390 37.24 -8.93 -3.53
CA ASP A 390 38.18 -7.83 -3.37
C ASP A 390 37.53 -6.44 -3.52
N LYS A 391 36.44 -6.34 -4.27
CA LYS A 391 35.72 -5.08 -4.48
C LYS A 391 34.73 -4.74 -3.35
N VAL A 392 34.34 -5.72 -2.54
CA VAL A 392 33.49 -5.46 -1.37
C VAL A 392 34.16 -4.51 -0.39
N GLU A 393 35.49 -4.62 -0.23
CA GLU A 393 36.28 -3.75 0.64
C GLU A 393 36.44 -2.33 0.12
N THR A 394 36.42 -2.14 -1.22
CA THR A 394 36.58 -0.83 -1.87
C THR A 394 35.27 -0.10 -2.12
N PHE A 395 34.13 -0.76 -1.94
CA PHE A 395 32.82 -0.22 -2.29
C PHE A 395 32.54 1.20 -1.75
N LEU A 396 32.86 1.45 -0.49
CA LEU A 396 32.62 2.77 0.11
C LEU A 396 33.56 3.84 -0.47
N SER A 397 34.80 3.49 -0.77
CA SER A 397 35.73 4.42 -1.44
C SER A 397 35.31 4.69 -2.88
N ASP A 398 34.80 3.68 -3.58
CA ASP A 398 34.27 3.81 -4.93
C ASP A 398 33.02 4.71 -4.94
N CYS A 399 32.10 4.55 -3.95
CA CYS A 399 30.99 5.46 -3.76
C CYS A 399 31.43 6.89 -3.48
N LYS A 400 32.41 7.10 -2.60
CA LYS A 400 32.92 8.43 -2.25
C LYS A 400 33.55 9.12 -3.46
N PHE A 401 34.21 8.37 -4.34
CA PHE A 401 34.84 8.90 -5.54
C PHE A 401 33.82 9.20 -6.66
N ALA A 402 32.92 8.24 -6.95
CA ALA A 402 32.01 8.32 -8.10
C ALA A 402 30.71 9.09 -7.79
N LEU A 403 30.22 9.05 -6.54
CA LEU A 403 28.96 9.59 -6.09
C LEU A 403 29.12 10.34 -4.75
N PRO A 404 29.88 11.43 -4.69
CA PRO A 404 30.19 12.13 -3.43
C PRO A 404 28.94 12.64 -2.71
N ASP A 405 27.94 13.12 -3.44
CA ASP A 405 26.64 13.55 -2.93
C ASP A 405 25.86 12.41 -2.26
N VAL A 406 25.84 11.22 -2.86
CA VAL A 406 25.25 10.02 -2.26
C VAL A 406 26.07 9.57 -1.06
N TYR A 407 27.40 9.62 -1.14
CA TYR A 407 28.28 9.24 -0.03
C TYR A 407 28.02 10.09 1.22
N ASP A 408 27.83 11.41 1.07
CA ASP A 408 27.48 12.31 2.17
C ASP A 408 26.16 11.90 2.85
N PHE A 409 25.17 11.46 2.07
CA PHE A 409 23.94 10.88 2.59
C PHE A 409 24.19 9.58 3.34
N LEU A 410 25.04 8.69 2.80
CA LEU A 410 25.40 7.41 3.43
C LEU A 410 26.07 7.61 4.80
N GLU A 411 26.96 8.62 4.93
CA GLU A 411 27.56 8.97 6.20
C GLU A 411 26.52 9.45 7.24
N ARG A 412 25.59 10.32 6.83
CA ARG A 412 24.48 10.79 7.69
C ARG A 412 23.59 9.64 8.16
N GLU A 413 23.35 8.65 7.31
CA GLU A 413 22.57 7.45 7.65
C GLU A 413 23.41 6.37 8.36
N ARG A 414 24.69 6.66 8.67
CA ARG A 414 25.65 5.76 9.33
C ARG A 414 25.86 4.45 8.59
N PHE A 415 25.75 4.50 7.27
CA PHE A 415 25.86 3.30 6.42
C PHE A 415 27.23 2.63 6.49
N PRO A 416 28.40 3.31 6.62
CA PRO A 416 29.69 2.65 6.69
C PRO A 416 29.76 1.56 7.78
N ALA A 417 29.24 1.84 8.98
CA ALA A 417 29.19 0.85 10.07
C ALA A 417 28.18 -0.29 9.79
N VAL A 418 27.10 0.02 9.11
CA VAL A 418 26.11 -0.99 8.68
C VAL A 418 26.70 -1.89 7.60
N TRP A 419 27.43 -1.30 6.65
CA TRP A 419 28.10 -2.02 5.56
C TRP A 419 29.13 -3.03 6.08
N GLU A 420 30.02 -2.60 6.99
CA GLU A 420 30.96 -3.48 7.64
C GLU A 420 30.28 -4.71 8.28
N LYS A 421 29.19 -4.46 9.02
CA LYS A 421 28.39 -5.54 9.62
C LYS A 421 27.76 -6.45 8.58
N MET A 422 27.22 -5.92 7.50
CA MET A 422 26.63 -6.69 6.39
C MET A 422 27.69 -7.61 5.75
N CYS A 423 28.87 -7.09 5.48
CA CYS A 423 29.99 -7.86 4.92
C CYS A 423 30.43 -8.98 5.85
N LEU A 424 30.56 -8.70 7.15
CA LEU A 424 30.93 -9.71 8.16
C LEU A 424 29.89 -10.84 8.24
N GLN A 425 28.60 -10.52 8.18
CA GLN A 425 27.51 -11.49 8.29
C GLN A 425 27.34 -12.33 7.02
N ASN A 426 27.73 -11.81 5.86
CA ASN A 426 27.47 -12.42 4.56
C ASN A 426 28.76 -12.73 3.77
N ARG A 427 29.91 -12.97 4.44
CA ARG A 427 31.24 -13.13 3.82
C ARG A 427 31.30 -14.16 2.67
N LYS A 428 30.45 -15.18 2.66
CA LYS A 428 30.42 -16.26 1.67
C LYS A 428 29.02 -16.41 1.01
N ASP A 429 28.11 -15.49 1.32
CA ASP A 429 26.73 -15.52 0.83
C ASP A 429 26.41 -14.21 0.09
N ARG A 430 26.74 -14.19 -1.22
CA ARG A 430 26.43 -13.06 -2.10
C ARG A 430 24.92 -12.73 -2.08
N ILE A 431 24.07 -13.73 -2.16
CA ILE A 431 22.61 -13.54 -2.18
C ILE A 431 22.15 -12.96 -0.84
N GLY A 432 22.75 -13.39 0.29
CA GLY A 432 22.53 -12.82 1.61
C GLY A 432 22.94 -11.35 1.68
N LEU A 433 24.09 -10.99 1.08
CA LEU A 433 24.56 -9.59 1.01
C LEU A 433 23.62 -8.72 0.18
N GLU A 434 23.17 -9.19 -0.98
CA GLU A 434 22.22 -8.48 -1.84
C GLU A 434 20.88 -8.23 -1.11
N ARG A 435 20.37 -9.23 -0.38
CA ARG A 435 19.17 -9.08 0.45
C ARG A 435 19.37 -8.07 1.56
N ALA A 436 20.48 -8.17 2.28
CA ALA A 436 20.79 -7.25 3.37
C ALA A 436 20.89 -5.80 2.89
N PHE A 437 21.51 -5.58 1.74
CA PHE A 437 21.61 -4.27 1.08
C PHE A 437 20.22 -3.71 0.77
N HIS A 438 19.38 -4.44 0.03
CA HIS A 438 18.07 -3.96 -0.34
C HIS A 438 17.12 -3.80 0.87
N ILE A 439 17.24 -4.62 1.91
CA ILE A 439 16.48 -4.45 3.14
C ILE A 439 16.88 -3.16 3.86
N TRP A 440 18.15 -2.79 3.82
CA TRP A 440 18.63 -1.54 4.38
C TRP A 440 18.28 -0.34 3.50
N PHE A 441 18.56 -0.41 2.19
CA PHE A 441 18.23 0.63 1.20
C PHE A 441 16.79 0.48 0.75
N ASP A 442 15.87 0.60 1.72
CA ASP A 442 14.43 0.47 1.53
C ASP A 442 13.78 1.75 0.97
N GLY A 443 12.48 1.71 0.69
CA GLY A 443 11.76 2.84 0.12
C GLY A 443 11.79 4.10 0.98
N LEU A 444 11.90 3.98 2.33
CA LEU A 444 12.06 5.15 3.19
C LEU A 444 13.45 5.80 3.01
N LYS A 445 14.51 4.99 2.89
CA LYS A 445 15.85 5.50 2.62
C LYS A 445 15.97 6.10 1.22
N ILE A 446 15.33 5.49 0.24
CA ILE A 446 15.23 6.04 -1.11
C ILE A 446 14.55 7.42 -1.07
N LEU A 447 13.42 7.54 -0.39
CA LEU A 447 12.70 8.81 -0.25
C LEU A 447 13.56 9.87 0.47
N ARG A 448 14.30 9.48 1.52
CA ARG A 448 15.23 10.37 2.22
C ARG A 448 16.39 10.82 1.33
N LEU A 449 16.95 9.92 0.53
CA LEU A 449 18.00 10.25 -0.44
C LEU A 449 17.47 11.24 -1.49
N ILE A 450 16.29 10.99 -2.04
CA ILE A 450 15.64 11.90 -2.97
C ILE A 450 15.53 13.31 -2.38
N HIS A 451 14.97 13.42 -1.16
CA HIS A 451 14.85 14.70 -0.48
C HIS A 451 16.20 15.34 -0.11
N PHE A 452 17.22 14.54 0.16
CA PHE A 452 18.56 15.05 0.42
C PHE A 452 19.16 15.67 -0.82
N LEU A 453 19.10 14.98 -1.96
CA LEU A 453 19.64 15.43 -3.25
C LEU A 453 18.87 16.62 -3.84
N THR A 454 17.58 16.77 -3.53
CA THR A 454 16.77 17.89 -4.04
C THR A 454 16.84 19.14 -3.17
N ARG A 455 17.41 19.08 -1.96
CA ARG A 455 17.59 20.23 -1.06
C ARG A 455 19.01 20.81 -1.07
N ALA A 456 19.94 20.07 -1.67
CA ALA A 456 21.32 20.51 -1.85
C ALA A 456 21.42 21.37 -3.11
#